data_e4c10d2b7855a0607bf3233bb98ed515
#
_entry.id   e4c10d2b7855a0607bf3233bb98ed515
#
_cell.length_a   1.000
_cell.length_b   1.000
_cell.length_c   1.000
_cell.angle_alpha   90.00
_cell.angle_beta   90.00
_cell.angle_gamma   90.00
#
_symmetry.space_group_name_H-M   'P 1'
#
loop_
_entity.id
_entity.type
_entity.pdbx_description
1 polymer ?
#
loop_
_entity_poly.entity_id
_entity_poly.type
_entity_poly.pdbx_seq_one_letter_code
_entity_poly.pdbx_strand_id
1 'polypeptide(L)'
;WLQRQLAGQELLETRATRILNGERGSNVLGTIYEWPPRTSSALDTLLREIQNAREQHSRLDTLIRSYAAQDVKTGLNNRLFFDNQLATLLEDQEKVGTHGIVMMIRLPDFNMLSDTWGHSQVEEQFFTLTNLLSTFMMRYPGALLARYHRSDFAALLPHRTLKEAESIAGQLIKAVDTLPNNKMLDRDDMIHIGICAWRSGQDTEQVMEHAESATRNAGLQGGNSWAIYDDSLPEKGRGNVRWRTLIEQMLS
;
A
#
# COMPACT_ATOMS: atom_id res chain seq x y z
N TRP A 1 1.20 36.39 54.61
CA TRP A 1 0.61 35.06 54.37
C TRP A 1 -0.47 35.15 53.31
N LEU A 2 -1.43 36.07 53.40
CA LEU A 2 -2.52 36.27 52.46
C LEU A 2 -2.03 36.59 51.04
N GLN A 3 -1.01 37.41 50.88
CA GLN A 3 -0.42 37.78 49.59
C GLN A 3 0.20 36.57 48.87
N ARG A 4 0.81 35.62 49.59
CA ARG A 4 1.35 34.40 49.01
C ARG A 4 0.25 33.46 48.53
N GLN A 5 -0.89 33.40 49.21
CA GLN A 5 -2.02 32.61 48.80
C GLN A 5 -2.67 33.19 47.53
N LEU A 6 -2.86 34.49 47.44
CA LEU A 6 -3.41 35.15 46.24
C LEU A 6 -2.50 34.96 45.03
N ALA A 7 -1.20 35.14 45.19
CA ALA A 7 -0.24 34.86 44.15
C ALA A 7 -0.26 33.36 43.70
N GLY A 8 -0.43 32.46 44.64
CA GLY A 8 -0.55 31.01 44.35
C GLY A 8 -1.84 30.68 43.57
N GLN A 9 -2.95 31.36 43.85
CA GLN A 9 -4.19 31.20 43.13
C GLN A 9 -4.08 31.70 41.67
N GLU A 10 -3.45 32.86 41.45
CA GLU A 10 -3.20 33.40 40.11
C GLU A 10 -2.34 32.44 39.27
N LEU A 11 -1.33 31.83 39.86
CA LEU A 11 -0.50 30.83 39.19
C LEU A 11 -1.32 29.59 38.77
N LEU A 12 -2.19 29.09 39.68
CA LEU A 12 -3.05 27.96 39.40
C LEU A 12 -4.08 28.25 38.32
N GLU A 13 -4.73 29.40 38.35
CA GLU A 13 -5.69 29.83 37.32
C GLU A 13 -5.02 30.02 35.97
N THR A 14 -3.84 30.60 35.94
CA THR A 14 -3.06 30.76 34.70
C THR A 14 -2.72 29.40 34.09
N ARG A 15 -2.27 28.48 34.90
CA ARG A 15 -1.98 27.09 34.45
C ARG A 15 -3.23 26.38 33.96
N ALA A 16 -4.32 26.46 34.69
CA ALA A 16 -5.59 25.86 34.29
C ALA A 16 -6.05 26.42 32.93
N THR A 17 -5.96 27.72 32.72
CA THR A 17 -6.32 28.38 31.46
C THR A 17 -5.45 27.88 30.31
N ARG A 18 -4.14 27.74 30.51
CA ARG A 18 -3.23 27.19 29.49
C ARG A 18 -3.59 25.74 29.11
N ILE A 19 -3.90 24.92 30.09
CA ILE A 19 -4.33 23.52 29.86
C ILE A 19 -5.64 23.49 29.07
N LEU A 20 -6.63 24.35 29.40
CA LEU A 20 -7.87 24.46 28.68
C LEU A 20 -7.68 24.95 27.24
N ASN A 21 -6.72 25.82 27.00
CA ASN A 21 -6.33 26.29 25.67
C ASN A 21 -5.54 25.26 24.85
N GLY A 22 -5.31 24.08 25.40
CA GLY A 22 -4.67 22.98 24.69
C GLY A 22 -3.15 22.91 24.84
N GLU A 23 -2.54 23.79 25.66
CA GLU A 23 -1.11 23.71 25.92
C GLU A 23 -0.75 22.41 26.66
N ARG A 24 0.37 21.80 26.28
CA ARG A 24 0.92 20.57 26.85
C ARG A 24 2.44 20.71 26.95
N GLY A 25 3.05 19.92 27.82
CA GLY A 25 4.50 19.90 28.00
C GLY A 25 4.94 20.52 29.32
N SER A 26 6.19 20.91 29.43
CA SER A 26 6.81 21.39 30.68
C SER A 26 6.20 22.69 31.22
N ASN A 27 5.60 23.51 30.36
CA ASN A 27 5.03 24.81 30.72
C ASN A 27 3.72 24.71 31.53
N VAL A 28 3.10 23.53 31.57
CA VAL A 28 1.84 23.30 32.29
C VAL A 28 2.02 22.40 33.52
N LEU A 29 3.25 22.17 33.93
CA LEU A 29 3.55 21.47 35.16
C LEU A 29 3.31 22.37 36.38
N GLY A 30 2.75 21.77 37.43
CA GLY A 30 2.49 22.48 38.69
C GLY A 30 3.77 22.88 39.42
N THR A 31 3.70 23.96 40.16
CA THR A 31 4.77 24.44 41.01
C THR A 31 4.39 24.38 42.49
N ILE A 32 5.38 24.34 43.36
CA ILE A 32 5.19 24.34 44.84
C ILE A 32 4.57 25.64 45.36
N TYR A 33 4.51 26.66 44.52
CA TYR A 33 3.96 28.00 44.88
C TYR A 33 2.47 28.12 44.60
N GLU A 34 1.87 27.15 43.91
CA GLU A 34 0.43 27.16 43.59
C GLU A 34 -0.42 26.89 44.87
N TRP A 35 -1.57 27.53 44.95
CA TRP A 35 -2.50 27.42 46.04
C TRP A 35 -3.93 27.28 45.56
N PRO A 36 -4.80 26.41 46.12
CA PRO A 36 -4.48 25.42 47.16
C PRO A 36 -3.64 24.22 46.66
N PRO A 37 -2.79 23.65 47.46
CA PRO A 37 -1.91 22.54 47.02
C PRO A 37 -2.67 21.30 46.58
N ARG A 38 -3.81 21.00 47.22
CA ARG A 38 -4.65 19.87 46.82
C ARG A 38 -5.26 20.05 45.43
N THR A 39 -5.67 21.27 45.10
CA THR A 39 -6.22 21.59 43.76
C THR A 39 -5.13 21.55 42.69
N SER A 40 -3.95 22.04 43.01
CA SER A 40 -2.78 21.92 42.13
C SER A 40 -2.42 20.46 41.83
N SER A 41 -2.40 19.61 42.88
CA SER A 41 -2.13 18.19 42.73
C SER A 41 -3.24 17.45 41.94
N ALA A 42 -4.48 17.80 42.16
CA ALA A 42 -5.62 17.26 41.37
C ALA A 42 -5.50 17.62 39.91
N LEU A 43 -5.12 18.86 39.59
CA LEU A 43 -4.91 19.32 38.21
C LEU A 43 -3.75 18.56 37.54
N ASP A 44 -2.66 18.29 38.26
CA ASP A 44 -1.55 17.46 37.76
C ASP A 44 -2.00 16.03 37.47
N THR A 45 -2.83 15.45 38.32
CA THR A 45 -3.38 14.12 38.11
C THR A 45 -4.27 14.07 36.87
N LEU A 46 -5.20 15.02 36.73
CA LEU A 46 -6.07 15.12 35.56
C LEU A 46 -5.28 15.31 34.26
N LEU A 47 -4.26 16.15 34.28
CA LEU A 47 -3.39 16.35 33.12
C LEU A 47 -2.68 15.06 32.71
N ARG A 48 -2.20 14.29 33.67
CA ARG A 48 -1.55 13.00 33.45
C ARG A 48 -2.53 11.96 32.88
N GLU A 49 -3.74 11.91 33.39
CA GLU A 49 -4.81 11.05 32.90
C GLU A 49 -5.17 11.38 31.43
N ILE A 50 -5.31 12.66 31.10
CA ILE A 50 -5.58 13.12 29.74
C ILE A 50 -4.44 12.73 28.80
N GLN A 51 -3.20 12.88 29.21
CA GLN A 51 -2.03 12.50 28.41
C GLN A 51 -2.00 10.99 28.15
N ASN A 52 -2.23 10.18 29.20
CA ASN A 52 -2.30 8.72 29.08
C ASN A 52 -3.43 8.28 28.13
N ALA A 53 -4.62 8.89 28.25
CA ALA A 53 -5.74 8.58 27.37
C ALA A 53 -5.43 8.91 25.90
N ARG A 54 -4.75 10.02 25.64
CA ARG A 54 -4.32 10.39 24.29
C ARG A 54 -3.28 9.44 23.71
N GLU A 55 -2.33 9.00 24.50
CA GLU A 55 -1.35 8.01 24.08
C GLU A 55 -2.01 6.67 23.74
N GLN A 56 -2.94 6.20 24.56
CA GLN A 56 -3.70 4.97 24.29
C GLN A 56 -4.53 5.10 23.02
N HIS A 57 -5.20 6.23 22.81
CA HIS A 57 -5.97 6.50 21.61
C HIS A 57 -5.09 6.52 20.35
N SER A 58 -3.93 7.15 20.42
CA SER A 58 -2.94 7.16 19.34
C SER A 58 -2.41 5.76 19.00
N ARG A 59 -2.15 4.94 20.02
CA ARG A 59 -1.74 3.53 19.83
C ARG A 59 -2.83 2.70 19.18
N LEU A 60 -4.09 2.87 19.60
CA LEU A 60 -5.26 2.22 19.00
C LEU A 60 -5.44 2.63 17.55
N ASP A 61 -5.35 3.91 17.23
CA ASP A 61 -5.42 4.41 15.86
C ASP A 61 -4.34 3.80 14.97
N THR A 62 -3.10 3.72 15.47
CA THR A 62 -1.98 3.11 14.74
C THR A 62 -2.25 1.63 14.48
N LEU A 63 -2.77 0.88 15.47
CA LEU A 63 -3.13 -0.53 15.32
C LEU A 63 -4.27 -0.72 14.30
N ILE A 64 -5.33 0.08 14.40
CA ILE A 64 -6.47 0.03 13.47
C ILE A 64 -6.01 0.31 12.03
N ARG A 65 -5.18 1.34 11.83
CA ARG A 65 -4.63 1.67 10.51
C ARG A 65 -3.74 0.56 9.98
N SER A 66 -2.92 -0.05 10.83
CA SER A 66 -2.07 -1.18 10.46
C SER A 66 -2.90 -2.38 10.01
N TYR A 67 -3.94 -2.77 10.74
CA TYR A 67 -4.85 -3.84 10.35
C TYR A 67 -5.67 -3.51 9.11
N ALA A 68 -6.13 -2.25 8.98
CA ALA A 68 -6.88 -1.80 7.80
C ALA A 68 -6.02 -1.71 6.53
N ALA A 69 -4.69 -1.64 6.68
CA ALA A 69 -3.74 -1.56 5.56
C ALA A 69 -3.32 -2.92 5.01
N GLN A 70 -3.59 -4.01 5.74
CA GLN A 70 -3.14 -5.36 5.39
C GLN A 70 -4.26 -6.21 4.79
N ASP A 71 -3.89 -7.01 3.79
CA ASP A 71 -4.73 -8.10 3.30
C ASP A 71 -4.69 -9.26 4.31
N VAL A 72 -5.86 -9.67 4.78
CA VAL A 72 -6.00 -10.67 5.84
C VAL A 72 -5.42 -12.03 5.44
N LYS A 73 -5.56 -12.41 4.17
CA LYS A 73 -5.12 -13.71 3.67
C LYS A 73 -3.62 -13.81 3.47
N THR A 74 -3.00 -12.78 2.93
CA THR A 74 -1.58 -12.80 2.54
C THR A 74 -0.66 -12.07 3.51
N GLY A 75 -1.20 -11.18 4.34
CA GLY A 75 -0.41 -10.27 5.17
C GLY A 75 0.29 -9.16 4.40
N LEU A 76 0.17 -9.12 3.09
CA LEU A 76 0.66 -8.03 2.26
C LEU A 76 -0.21 -6.78 2.43
N ASN A 77 0.27 -5.64 1.93
CA ASN A 77 -0.57 -4.44 1.87
C ASN A 77 -1.84 -4.71 1.06
N ASN A 78 -2.93 -4.07 1.42
CA ASN A 78 -4.18 -4.17 0.68
C ASN A 78 -4.29 -3.10 -0.41
N ARG A 79 -5.34 -3.19 -1.22
CA ARG A 79 -5.62 -2.24 -2.30
C ARG A 79 -5.74 -0.79 -1.79
N LEU A 80 -6.45 -0.58 -0.69
CA LEU A 80 -6.67 0.76 -0.15
C LEU A 80 -5.34 1.44 0.23
N PHE A 81 -4.46 0.71 0.89
CA PHE A 81 -3.13 1.21 1.24
C PHE A 81 -2.30 1.53 -0.02
N PHE A 82 -2.34 0.66 -1.02
CA PHE A 82 -1.64 0.87 -2.27
C PHE A 82 -2.12 2.12 -2.99
N ASP A 83 -3.44 2.26 -3.16
CA ASP A 83 -4.05 3.43 -3.83
C ASP A 83 -3.71 4.73 -3.10
N ASN A 84 -3.73 4.74 -1.77
CA ASN A 84 -3.36 5.89 -0.98
C ASN A 84 -1.87 6.26 -1.13
N GLN A 85 -0.98 5.28 -1.17
CA GLN A 85 0.44 5.52 -1.39
C GLN A 85 0.71 6.08 -2.79
N LEU A 86 0.08 5.51 -3.80
CA LEU A 86 0.17 6.02 -5.17
C LEU A 86 -0.38 7.45 -5.28
N ALA A 87 -1.55 7.72 -4.71
CA ALA A 87 -2.14 9.05 -4.68
C ALA A 87 -1.21 10.08 -4.05
N THR A 88 -0.59 9.76 -2.92
CA THR A 88 0.36 10.63 -2.23
C THR A 88 1.56 10.97 -3.13
N LEU A 89 2.09 9.99 -3.86
CA LEU A 89 3.21 10.21 -4.78
C LEU A 89 2.82 11.05 -5.99
N LEU A 90 1.58 10.89 -6.49
CA LEU A 90 1.07 11.65 -7.64
C LEU A 90 0.71 13.10 -7.26
N GLU A 91 0.31 13.36 -6.02
CA GLU A 91 -0.03 14.70 -5.49
C GLU A 91 1.20 15.53 -5.09
N ASP A 92 2.37 14.93 -4.98
CA ASP A 92 3.59 15.60 -4.52
C ASP A 92 4.08 16.65 -5.54
N GLN A 93 3.53 17.85 -5.43
CA GLN A 93 3.86 19.01 -6.29
C GLN A 93 5.21 19.65 -5.96
N GLU A 94 5.74 19.42 -4.77
CA GLU A 94 6.98 20.06 -4.30
C GLU A 94 8.22 19.38 -4.88
N LYS A 95 8.12 18.11 -5.28
CA LYS A 95 9.21 17.37 -5.89
C LYS A 95 9.06 17.35 -7.41
N VAL A 96 9.60 18.37 -8.04
CA VAL A 96 9.72 18.39 -9.51
C VAL A 96 10.39 17.11 -9.99
N GLY A 97 9.69 16.33 -10.81
CA GLY A 97 10.22 15.12 -11.42
C GLY A 97 9.97 13.82 -10.65
N THR A 98 9.06 13.79 -9.66
CA THR A 98 8.63 12.51 -9.07
C THR A 98 8.00 11.62 -10.13
N HIS A 99 8.59 10.46 -10.32
CA HIS A 99 8.18 9.46 -11.30
C HIS A 99 8.36 8.07 -10.73
N GLY A 100 7.78 7.10 -11.37
CA GLY A 100 7.94 5.71 -11.00
C GLY A 100 7.14 4.78 -11.90
N ILE A 101 7.01 3.55 -11.43
CA ILE A 101 6.34 2.46 -12.13
C ILE A 101 5.26 1.88 -11.24
N VAL A 102 4.12 1.55 -11.84
CA VAL A 102 3.16 0.58 -11.33
C VAL A 102 3.28 -0.69 -12.17
N MET A 103 3.48 -1.80 -11.49
CA MET A 103 3.52 -3.13 -12.10
C MET A 103 2.35 -3.94 -11.55
N MET A 104 1.42 -4.31 -12.40
CA MET A 104 0.33 -5.22 -12.03
C MET A 104 0.70 -6.64 -12.43
N ILE A 105 0.52 -7.57 -11.50
CA ILE A 105 0.90 -8.96 -11.66
C ILE A 105 -0.35 -9.81 -11.50
N ARG A 106 -0.78 -10.47 -12.57
CA ARG A 106 -1.95 -11.34 -12.58
C ARG A 106 -1.53 -12.79 -12.49
N LEU A 107 -2.07 -13.48 -11.50
CA LEU A 107 -1.92 -14.91 -11.31
C LEU A 107 -3.16 -15.66 -11.81
N PRO A 108 -3.12 -17.00 -11.91
CA PRO A 108 -4.30 -17.81 -12.23
C PRO A 108 -5.43 -17.60 -11.23
N ASP A 109 -6.68 -17.82 -11.67
CA ASP A 109 -7.83 -17.77 -10.78
C ASP A 109 -7.90 -19.03 -9.89
N PHE A 110 -7.35 -18.91 -8.68
CA PHE A 110 -7.29 -20.01 -7.72
C PHE A 110 -8.66 -20.48 -7.23
N ASN A 111 -9.70 -19.65 -7.30
CA ASN A 111 -11.03 -20.10 -6.89
C ASN A 111 -11.63 -21.08 -7.87
N MET A 112 -11.41 -20.89 -9.15
CA MET A 112 -11.84 -21.87 -10.16
C MET A 112 -11.09 -23.21 -10.02
N LEU A 113 -9.85 -23.16 -9.58
CA LEU A 113 -9.05 -24.37 -9.36
C LEU A 113 -9.48 -25.14 -8.11
N SER A 114 -10.06 -24.47 -7.10
CA SER A 114 -10.52 -25.10 -5.86
C SER A 114 -11.57 -26.18 -6.09
N ASP A 115 -12.46 -26.01 -7.06
CA ASP A 115 -13.52 -26.95 -7.39
C ASP A 115 -12.97 -28.27 -7.95
N THR A 116 -11.84 -28.21 -8.64
CA THR A 116 -11.22 -29.38 -9.30
C THR A 116 -10.18 -30.08 -8.41
N TRP A 117 -9.36 -29.33 -7.68
CA TRP A 117 -8.17 -29.83 -7.00
C TRP A 117 -8.27 -29.86 -5.48
N GLY A 118 -9.34 -29.28 -4.92
CA GLY A 118 -9.52 -29.15 -3.49
C GLY A 118 -8.87 -27.90 -2.89
N HIS A 119 -9.51 -27.38 -1.86
CA HIS A 119 -9.16 -26.09 -1.25
C HIS A 119 -7.74 -26.07 -0.67
N SER A 120 -7.33 -27.13 0.02
CA SER A 120 -6.02 -27.20 0.70
C SER A 120 -4.84 -27.13 -0.27
N GLN A 121 -4.90 -27.88 -1.38
CA GLN A 121 -3.84 -27.91 -2.40
C GLN A 121 -3.75 -26.57 -3.14
N VAL A 122 -4.88 -25.96 -3.44
CA VAL A 122 -4.96 -24.66 -4.11
C VAL A 122 -4.40 -23.55 -3.22
N GLU A 123 -4.71 -23.55 -1.94
CA GLU A 123 -4.14 -22.59 -1.00
C GLU A 123 -2.62 -22.72 -0.87
N GLU A 124 -2.10 -23.93 -0.82
CA GLU A 124 -0.65 -24.16 -0.78
C GLU A 124 0.06 -23.53 -1.99
N GLN A 125 -0.49 -23.74 -3.19
CA GLN A 125 0.06 -23.14 -4.41
C GLN A 125 -0.07 -21.62 -4.42
N PHE A 126 -1.19 -21.09 -3.97
CA PHE A 126 -1.40 -19.66 -3.83
C PHE A 126 -0.36 -19.02 -2.89
N PHE A 127 -0.12 -19.61 -1.74
CA PHE A 127 0.89 -19.11 -0.80
C PHE A 127 2.32 -19.27 -1.33
N THR A 128 2.61 -20.32 -2.05
CA THR A 128 3.91 -20.49 -2.71
C THR A 128 4.19 -19.36 -3.69
N LEU A 129 3.23 -19.03 -4.55
CA LEU A 129 3.36 -17.91 -5.49
C LEU A 129 3.41 -16.55 -4.79
N THR A 130 2.58 -16.33 -3.78
CA THR A 130 2.58 -15.11 -3.00
C THR A 130 3.92 -14.89 -2.30
N ASN A 131 4.49 -15.92 -1.71
CA ASN A 131 5.81 -15.85 -1.07
C ASN A 131 6.92 -15.59 -2.09
N LEU A 132 6.82 -16.17 -3.26
CA LEU A 132 7.77 -15.89 -4.34
C LEU A 132 7.72 -14.42 -4.74
N LEU A 133 6.54 -13.85 -4.95
CA LEU A 133 6.37 -12.43 -5.28
C LEU A 133 6.90 -11.52 -4.17
N SER A 134 6.58 -11.81 -2.92
CA SER A 134 7.04 -11.05 -1.77
C SER A 134 8.56 -11.07 -1.63
N THR A 135 9.16 -12.24 -1.67
CA THR A 135 10.61 -12.41 -1.58
C THR A 135 11.33 -11.74 -2.74
N PHE A 136 10.79 -11.84 -3.95
CA PHE A 136 11.35 -11.20 -5.13
C PHE A 136 11.33 -9.67 -5.00
N MET A 137 10.22 -9.08 -4.57
CA MET A 137 10.09 -7.62 -4.42
C MET A 137 10.96 -7.06 -3.31
N MET A 138 11.29 -7.83 -2.29
CA MET A 138 12.22 -7.41 -1.23
C MET A 138 13.64 -7.07 -1.73
N ARG A 139 14.00 -7.52 -2.92
CA ARG A 139 15.28 -7.16 -3.55
C ARG A 139 15.36 -5.72 -4.01
N TYR A 140 14.23 -5.04 -4.13
CA TYR A 140 14.14 -3.69 -4.64
C TYR A 140 13.76 -2.72 -3.51
N PRO A 141 14.74 -1.94 -2.97
CA PRO A 141 14.45 -0.97 -1.91
C PRO A 141 13.40 0.05 -2.34
N GLY A 142 12.45 0.32 -1.45
CA GLY A 142 11.35 1.25 -1.70
C GLY A 142 10.17 0.67 -2.49
N ALA A 143 10.28 -0.56 -2.98
CA ALA A 143 9.16 -1.25 -3.62
C ALA A 143 8.06 -1.59 -2.60
N LEU A 144 6.81 -1.36 -2.98
CA LEU A 144 5.62 -1.70 -2.22
C LEU A 144 4.85 -2.77 -2.99
N LEU A 145 4.58 -3.91 -2.37
CA LEU A 145 3.75 -4.97 -2.94
C LEU A 145 2.43 -5.04 -2.19
N ALA A 146 1.33 -5.08 -2.93
CA ALA A 146 -0.02 -5.21 -2.40
C ALA A 146 -0.79 -6.31 -3.12
N ARG A 147 -1.73 -6.94 -2.41
CA ARG A 147 -2.79 -7.71 -3.05
C ARG A 147 -3.88 -6.75 -3.50
N TYR A 148 -4.02 -6.59 -4.82
CA TYR A 148 -4.89 -5.56 -5.39
C TYR A 148 -6.30 -6.08 -5.66
N HIS A 149 -6.40 -7.25 -6.27
CA HIS A 149 -7.62 -8.01 -6.44
C HIS A 149 -7.41 -9.45 -5.96
N ARG A 150 -8.37 -10.30 -6.19
CA ARG A 150 -8.35 -11.70 -5.73
C ARG A 150 -7.10 -12.46 -6.17
N SER A 151 -6.74 -12.34 -7.45
CA SER A 151 -5.58 -12.98 -8.06
C SER A 151 -4.59 -11.98 -8.68
N ASP A 152 -4.80 -10.69 -8.45
CA ASP A 152 -3.96 -9.61 -8.94
C ASP A 152 -3.17 -8.99 -7.80
N PHE A 153 -1.88 -8.79 -8.04
CA PHE A 153 -0.97 -8.08 -7.16
C PHE A 153 -0.49 -6.82 -7.86
N ALA A 154 -0.18 -5.81 -7.10
CA ALA A 154 0.36 -4.56 -7.62
C ALA A 154 1.65 -4.21 -6.89
N ALA A 155 2.67 -3.85 -7.64
CA ALA A 155 3.93 -3.33 -7.13
C ALA A 155 4.07 -1.86 -7.48
N LEU A 156 4.39 -1.04 -6.49
CA LEU A 156 4.73 0.36 -6.65
C LEU A 156 6.24 0.51 -6.58
N LEU A 157 6.84 1.01 -7.64
CA LEU A 157 8.29 1.13 -7.81
C LEU A 157 8.66 2.60 -8.02
N PRO A 158 8.78 3.40 -6.94
CA PRO A 158 9.16 4.80 -7.05
C PRO A 158 10.56 4.96 -7.64
N HIS A 159 10.75 6.00 -8.43
CA HIS A 159 12.05 6.37 -9.03
C HIS A 159 12.65 5.33 -9.98
N ARG A 160 11.87 4.39 -10.47
CA ARG A 160 12.29 3.41 -11.48
C ARG A 160 11.84 3.84 -12.88
N THR A 161 12.65 3.49 -13.88
CA THR A 161 12.36 3.73 -15.29
C THR A 161 11.65 2.54 -15.93
N LEU A 162 11.07 2.74 -17.11
CA LEU A 162 10.47 1.64 -17.89
C LEU A 162 11.48 0.55 -18.22
N LYS A 163 12.70 0.91 -18.55
CA LYS A 163 13.77 -0.06 -18.85
C LYS A 163 14.12 -0.92 -17.65
N GLU A 164 14.20 -0.32 -16.46
CA GLU A 164 14.40 -1.06 -15.21
C GLU A 164 13.21 -1.97 -14.91
N ALA A 165 11.98 -1.49 -15.14
CA ALA A 165 10.78 -2.28 -14.94
C ALA A 165 10.69 -3.48 -15.87
N GLU A 166 11.09 -3.36 -17.12
CA GLU A 166 11.19 -4.49 -18.07
C GLU A 166 12.16 -5.55 -17.57
N SER A 167 13.32 -5.13 -17.09
CA SER A 167 14.32 -6.03 -16.49
C SER A 167 13.77 -6.75 -15.28
N ILE A 168 13.08 -6.03 -14.39
CA ILE A 168 12.44 -6.60 -13.20
C ILE A 168 11.37 -7.63 -13.59
N ALA A 169 10.51 -7.30 -14.56
CA ALA A 169 9.49 -8.22 -15.05
C ALA A 169 10.09 -9.49 -15.66
N GLY A 170 11.12 -9.36 -16.46
CA GLY A 170 11.84 -10.49 -17.04
C GLY A 170 12.47 -11.40 -15.99
N GLN A 171 13.07 -10.83 -14.94
CA GLN A 171 13.63 -11.59 -13.82
C GLN A 171 12.54 -12.28 -12.99
N LEU A 172 11.38 -11.64 -12.80
CA LEU A 172 10.27 -12.25 -12.09
C LEU A 172 9.73 -13.47 -12.85
N ILE A 173 9.61 -13.37 -14.16
CA ILE A 173 9.20 -14.50 -15.00
C ILE A 173 10.21 -15.66 -14.90
N LYS A 174 11.50 -15.37 -14.92
CA LYS A 174 12.55 -16.39 -14.71
C LYS A 174 12.44 -17.03 -13.33
N ALA A 175 12.11 -16.28 -12.30
CA ALA A 175 11.89 -16.82 -10.95
C ALA A 175 10.69 -17.78 -10.91
N VAL A 176 9.62 -17.49 -11.64
CA VAL A 176 8.48 -18.40 -11.80
C VAL A 176 8.87 -19.67 -12.54
N ASP A 177 9.73 -19.58 -13.54
CA ASP A 177 10.23 -20.75 -14.28
C ASP A 177 11.03 -21.74 -13.41
N THR A 178 11.54 -21.30 -12.27
CA THR A 178 12.24 -22.16 -11.31
C THR A 178 11.30 -23.02 -10.44
N LEU A 179 10.00 -22.72 -10.44
CA LEU A 179 9.03 -23.49 -9.68
C LEU A 179 8.89 -24.92 -10.24
N PRO A 180 8.65 -25.91 -9.37
CA PRO A 180 8.42 -27.27 -9.84
C PRO A 180 7.14 -27.36 -10.68
N ASN A 181 7.17 -28.22 -11.69
CA ASN A 181 5.97 -28.52 -12.48
C ASN A 181 4.87 -29.09 -11.59
N ASN A 182 3.66 -28.60 -11.81
CA ASN A 182 2.48 -28.99 -11.08
C ASN A 182 1.35 -29.30 -12.07
N LYS A 183 0.58 -30.34 -11.80
CA LYS A 183 -0.58 -30.70 -12.64
C LYS A 183 -1.72 -29.69 -12.53
N MET A 184 -1.75 -28.91 -11.44
CA MET A 184 -2.77 -27.91 -11.17
C MET A 184 -2.55 -26.63 -11.96
N LEU A 185 -1.29 -26.23 -12.12
CA LEU A 185 -0.89 -24.95 -12.71
C LEU A 185 0.05 -25.20 -13.89
N ASP A 186 -0.25 -24.56 -15.00
CA ASP A 186 0.66 -24.51 -16.13
C ASP A 186 1.80 -23.51 -15.82
N ARG A 187 2.99 -24.01 -15.56
CA ARG A 187 4.16 -23.18 -15.26
C ARG A 187 4.50 -22.22 -16.40
N ASP A 188 4.16 -22.57 -17.62
CA ASP A 188 4.46 -21.74 -18.79
C ASP A 188 3.42 -20.64 -19.02
N ASP A 189 2.30 -20.64 -18.28
CA ASP A 189 1.23 -19.64 -18.37
C ASP A 189 0.67 -19.30 -16.97
N MET A 190 1.54 -18.85 -16.08
CA MET A 190 1.19 -18.56 -14.69
C MET A 190 1.14 -17.08 -14.35
N ILE A 191 1.83 -16.21 -15.10
CA ILE A 191 2.03 -14.83 -14.71
C ILE A 191 1.94 -13.89 -15.91
N HIS A 192 1.08 -12.88 -15.77
CA HIS A 192 0.96 -11.79 -16.73
C HIS A 192 1.23 -10.48 -16.03
N ILE A 193 2.17 -9.70 -16.55
CA ILE A 193 2.64 -8.46 -15.91
C ILE A 193 2.32 -7.28 -16.80
N GLY A 194 1.60 -6.30 -16.26
CA GLY A 194 1.37 -5.01 -16.90
C GLY A 194 2.22 -3.92 -16.26
N ILE A 195 2.89 -3.14 -17.05
CA ILE A 195 3.80 -2.08 -16.61
C ILE A 195 3.25 -0.74 -17.08
N CYS A 196 3.10 0.20 -16.15
CA CYS A 196 2.71 1.57 -16.43
C CYS A 196 3.66 2.54 -15.74
N ALA A 197 4.27 3.44 -16.50
CA ALA A 197 5.01 4.56 -15.94
C ALA A 197 4.04 5.65 -15.46
N TRP A 198 4.37 6.27 -14.35
CA TRP A 198 3.60 7.39 -13.81
C TRP A 198 4.50 8.59 -13.49
N ARG A 199 3.90 9.76 -13.49
CA ARG A 199 4.51 11.04 -13.09
C ARG A 199 3.57 11.80 -12.17
N SER A 200 4.14 12.65 -11.32
CA SER A 200 3.35 13.57 -10.48
C SER A 200 2.35 14.37 -11.33
N GLY A 201 1.18 14.60 -10.80
CA GLY A 201 0.08 15.30 -11.47
C GLY A 201 -0.91 14.41 -12.23
N GLN A 202 -0.62 13.12 -12.39
CA GLN A 202 -1.57 12.17 -12.99
C GLN A 202 -2.63 11.72 -11.98
N ASP A 203 -3.75 11.24 -12.49
CA ASP A 203 -4.83 10.67 -11.69
C ASP A 203 -4.56 9.19 -11.35
N THR A 204 -4.79 8.81 -10.09
CA THR A 204 -4.57 7.45 -9.60
C THR A 204 -5.38 6.42 -10.38
N GLU A 205 -6.66 6.69 -10.63
CA GLU A 205 -7.54 5.76 -11.37
C GLU A 205 -7.04 5.54 -12.78
N GLN A 206 -6.60 6.60 -13.45
CA GLN A 206 -6.07 6.51 -14.81
C GLN A 206 -4.79 5.68 -14.86
N VAL A 207 -3.86 5.87 -13.92
CA VAL A 207 -2.63 5.07 -13.84
C VAL A 207 -2.96 3.59 -13.65
N MET A 208 -3.90 3.26 -12.76
CA MET A 208 -4.30 1.88 -12.51
C MET A 208 -5.05 1.25 -13.68
N GLU A 209 -5.91 1.99 -14.37
CA GLU A 209 -6.56 1.52 -15.61
C GLU A 209 -5.53 1.22 -16.71
N HIS A 210 -4.52 2.04 -16.85
CA HIS A 210 -3.43 1.83 -17.80
C HIS A 210 -2.62 0.57 -17.46
N ALA A 211 -2.30 0.37 -16.18
CA ALA A 211 -1.61 -0.83 -15.71
C ALA A 211 -2.45 -2.09 -15.96
N GLU A 212 -3.74 -2.04 -15.70
CA GLU A 212 -4.66 -3.15 -15.98
C GLU A 212 -4.77 -3.45 -17.46
N SER A 213 -4.88 -2.43 -18.31
CA SER A 213 -4.88 -2.57 -19.76
C SER A 213 -3.61 -3.28 -20.26
N ALA A 214 -2.45 -2.86 -19.75
CA ALA A 214 -1.18 -3.51 -20.08
C ALA A 214 -1.16 -4.98 -19.61
N THR A 215 -1.71 -5.27 -18.44
CA THR A 215 -1.80 -6.65 -17.91
C THR A 215 -2.66 -7.53 -18.78
N ARG A 216 -3.81 -7.04 -19.27
CA ARG A 216 -4.64 -7.75 -20.23
C ARG A 216 -3.90 -8.01 -21.54
N ASN A 217 -3.15 -7.03 -22.04
CA ASN A 217 -2.34 -7.18 -23.25
C ASN A 217 -1.25 -8.25 -23.09
N ALA A 218 -0.61 -8.31 -21.93
CA ALA A 218 0.34 -9.37 -21.60
C ALA A 218 -0.33 -10.75 -21.66
N GLY A 219 -1.53 -10.90 -21.09
CA GLY A 219 -2.31 -12.14 -21.14
C GLY A 219 -2.67 -12.58 -22.55
N LEU A 220 -2.92 -11.64 -23.46
CA LEU A 220 -3.23 -11.93 -24.87
C LEU A 220 -2.04 -12.42 -25.67
N GLN A 221 -0.81 -12.18 -25.22
CA GLN A 221 0.40 -12.70 -25.87
C GLN A 221 0.59 -14.20 -25.68
N GLY A 222 -0.08 -14.78 -24.69
CA GLY A 222 0.10 -16.17 -24.27
C GLY A 222 1.40 -16.40 -23.50
N GLY A 223 1.37 -17.39 -22.60
CA GLY A 223 2.51 -17.72 -21.75
C GLY A 223 2.81 -16.68 -20.68
N ASN A 224 3.90 -16.88 -19.97
CA ASN A 224 4.42 -15.90 -19.02
C ASN A 224 4.97 -14.70 -19.76
N SER A 225 4.37 -13.53 -19.56
CA SER A 225 4.69 -12.36 -20.38
C SER A 225 4.47 -11.06 -19.62
N TRP A 226 5.07 -10.01 -20.12
CA TRP A 226 4.80 -8.65 -19.68
C TRP A 226 4.46 -7.76 -20.87
N ALA A 227 3.74 -6.68 -20.62
CA ALA A 227 3.47 -5.63 -21.59
C ALA A 227 3.57 -4.27 -20.91
N ILE A 228 3.99 -3.27 -21.67
CA ILE A 228 4.04 -1.88 -21.23
C ILE A 228 2.82 -1.17 -21.78
N TYR A 229 2.21 -0.31 -20.94
CA TYR A 229 1.20 0.61 -21.41
C TYR A 229 1.85 1.67 -22.31
N ASP A 230 1.32 1.82 -23.51
CA ASP A 230 1.78 2.78 -24.50
C ASP A 230 0.65 3.74 -24.90
N ASP A 231 0.80 5.02 -24.53
CA ASP A 231 -0.14 6.08 -24.87
C ASP A 231 -0.16 6.43 -26.36
N SER A 232 0.90 6.09 -27.08
CA SER A 232 1.03 6.42 -28.50
C SER A 232 0.13 5.58 -29.41
N LEU A 233 -0.41 4.47 -28.88
CA LEU A 233 -1.35 3.63 -29.61
C LEU A 233 -2.76 4.23 -29.55
N PRO A 234 -3.36 4.63 -30.68
CA PRO A 234 -4.72 5.15 -30.72
C PRO A 234 -5.70 4.10 -30.18
N GLU A 235 -6.76 4.55 -29.48
CA GLU A 235 -7.78 3.66 -28.89
C GLU A 235 -8.36 2.66 -29.92
N LYS A 236 -8.50 3.06 -31.18
CA LYS A 236 -8.91 2.19 -32.27
C LYS A 236 -7.88 1.08 -32.59
N GLY A 237 -6.61 1.32 -32.42
CA GLY A 237 -5.55 0.30 -32.57
C GLY A 237 -5.55 -0.74 -31.46
N ARG A 238 -5.96 -0.35 -30.25
CA ARG A 238 -6.11 -1.26 -29.11
C ARG A 238 -7.22 -2.30 -29.34
N GLY A 239 -8.30 -1.92 -29.98
CA GLY A 239 -9.38 -2.82 -30.36
C GLY A 239 -9.00 -3.80 -31.49
N ASN A 240 -8.26 -3.34 -32.47
CA ASN A 240 -7.87 -4.16 -33.63
C ASN A 240 -6.81 -5.22 -33.28
N VAL A 241 -5.89 -4.94 -32.37
CA VAL A 241 -4.94 -5.95 -31.84
C VAL A 241 -5.72 -7.03 -31.10
N ARG A 242 -6.71 -6.68 -30.31
CA ARG A 242 -7.59 -7.61 -29.61
C ARG A 242 -8.35 -8.55 -30.54
N TRP A 243 -8.87 -8.02 -31.64
CA TRP A 243 -9.59 -8.81 -32.63
C TRP A 243 -8.67 -9.72 -33.44
N ARG A 244 -7.49 -9.25 -33.83
CA ARG A 244 -6.50 -10.09 -34.52
C ARG A 244 -6.07 -11.28 -33.69
N THR A 245 -5.74 -11.07 -32.42
CA THR A 245 -5.30 -12.14 -31.51
C THR A 245 -6.44 -13.13 -31.23
N LEU A 246 -7.69 -12.65 -31.09
CA LEU A 246 -8.86 -13.51 -30.96
C LEU A 246 -9.10 -14.36 -32.21
N ILE A 247 -8.93 -13.78 -33.39
CA ILE A 247 -9.08 -14.50 -34.67
C ILE A 247 -7.98 -15.54 -34.85
N GLU A 248 -6.73 -15.20 -34.51
CA GLU A 248 -5.61 -16.16 -34.58
C GLU A 248 -5.77 -17.30 -33.59
N GLN A 249 -6.30 -17.07 -32.38
CA GLN A 249 -6.61 -18.11 -31.41
C GLN A 249 -7.81 -18.98 -31.83
N MET A 250 -8.74 -18.47 -32.62
CA MET A 250 -9.87 -19.24 -33.13
C MET A 250 -9.52 -20.08 -34.37
N LEU A 251 -8.41 -19.77 -35.02
CA LEU A 251 -7.93 -20.45 -36.23
C LEU A 251 -6.78 -21.41 -35.98
N SER A 252 -6.24 -21.46 -34.77
CA SER A 252 -5.22 -22.39 -34.31
C SER A 252 -5.85 -23.50 -33.43
#